data_96d1b270d546e83e576d9ea2a90defd9
#
_entry.id   96d1b270d546e83e576d9ea2a90defd9
#
_cell.length_a   1.000
_cell.length_b   1.000
_cell.length_c   1.000
_cell.angle_alpha   90.00
_cell.angle_beta   90.00
_cell.angle_gamma   90.00
#
_symmetry.space_group_name_H-M   'P 1'
#
loop_
_entity.id
_entity.type
_entity.pdbx_description
1 polymer ?
#
loop_
_entity_poly.entity_id
_entity_poly.type
_entity_poly.pdbx_seq_one_letter_code
_entity_poly.pdbx_strand_id
1 'polypeptide(L)'
;MSASTILVLIGLRLSGKSTLGSIVAAHLKQDFVDLDHKVLQKLGATSITKTFHDIGEAAWREAERVELTNLLTAKKECVLSLGGGTPTAPGVADILQTAKARNEIFIALLDPGEIELVNRLRNNRGDRPLLNAAQASGDVAADAAAEVRALFESRMPLYRSLANVIVDTNESESVCAKRLLAAFDAARAK
;
A
#
# COMPACT_ATOMS: atom_id res chain seq x y z
N MET A 1 -7.89 24.44 14.84
CA MET A 1 -6.62 23.74 14.53
C MET A 1 -6.98 22.61 13.59
N SER A 2 -6.50 22.64 12.35
CA SER A 2 -6.72 21.54 11.39
C SER A 2 -6.15 20.27 12.01
N ALA A 3 -6.98 19.21 12.08
CA ALA A 3 -6.50 17.92 12.57
C ALA A 3 -5.36 17.44 11.66
N SER A 4 -4.29 16.98 12.26
CA SER A 4 -3.14 16.41 11.55
C SER A 4 -3.60 15.18 10.79
N THR A 5 -3.65 15.23 9.46
CA THR A 5 -4.18 14.17 8.61
C THR A 5 -3.03 13.43 7.94
N ILE A 6 -2.92 12.12 8.17
CA ILE A 6 -1.94 11.25 7.52
C ILE A 6 -2.45 10.87 6.14
N LEU A 7 -1.63 11.03 5.09
CA LEU A 7 -1.93 10.49 3.76
C LEU A 7 -1.51 9.02 3.69
N VAL A 8 -2.49 8.12 3.59
CA VAL A 8 -2.26 6.68 3.50
C VAL A 8 -2.39 6.20 2.06
N LEU A 9 -1.38 5.53 1.55
CA LEU A 9 -1.35 4.94 0.21
C LEU A 9 -1.62 3.44 0.29
N ILE A 10 -2.65 2.99 -0.38
CA ILE A 10 -2.98 1.57 -0.54
C ILE A 10 -2.97 1.17 -2.02
N GLY A 11 -2.89 -0.10 -2.30
CA GLY A 11 -2.87 -0.66 -3.66
C GLY A 11 -2.06 -1.95 -3.70
N LEU A 12 -2.23 -2.72 -4.76
CA LEU A 12 -1.49 -3.95 -4.97
C LEU A 12 0.02 -3.67 -5.09
N ARG A 13 0.85 -4.70 -4.98
CA ARG A 13 2.28 -4.56 -5.26
C ARG A 13 2.49 -4.00 -6.67
N LEU A 14 3.56 -3.24 -6.88
CA LEU A 14 3.89 -2.57 -8.14
C LEU A 14 2.88 -1.50 -8.59
N SER A 15 1.93 -1.10 -7.75
CA SER A 15 1.00 0.00 -8.07
C SER A 15 1.63 1.41 -8.02
N GLY A 16 2.90 1.54 -7.61
CA GLY A 16 3.61 2.82 -7.58
C GLY A 16 3.61 3.52 -6.22
N LYS A 17 3.18 2.86 -5.12
CA LYS A 17 3.07 3.49 -3.79
C LYS A 17 4.37 4.12 -3.29
N SER A 18 5.49 3.40 -3.35
CA SER A 18 6.77 3.92 -2.84
C SER A 18 7.27 5.08 -3.70
N THR A 19 7.13 5.00 -5.02
CA THR A 19 7.53 6.06 -5.95
C THR A 19 6.71 7.33 -5.73
N LEU A 20 5.38 7.22 -5.85
CA LEU A 20 4.49 8.39 -5.68
C LEU A 20 4.50 8.90 -4.25
N GLY A 21 4.60 8.01 -3.27
CA GLY A 21 4.67 8.37 -1.87
C GLY A 21 5.87 9.25 -1.56
N SER A 22 7.05 8.90 -2.08
CA SER A 22 8.27 9.71 -1.91
C SER A 22 8.15 11.09 -2.58
N ILE A 23 7.59 11.16 -3.79
CA ILE A 23 7.39 12.42 -4.52
C ILE A 23 6.42 13.33 -3.76
N VAL A 24 5.28 12.78 -3.32
CA VAL A 24 4.24 13.52 -2.61
C VAL A 24 4.72 13.98 -1.23
N ALA A 25 5.43 13.11 -0.49
CA ALA A 25 6.03 13.45 0.80
C ALA A 25 7.02 14.62 0.69
N ALA A 26 7.89 14.59 -0.31
CA ALA A 26 8.82 15.70 -0.60
C ALA A 26 8.07 17.02 -0.89
N HIS A 27 6.98 16.96 -1.66
CA HIS A 27 6.16 18.13 -1.97
C HIS A 27 5.46 18.70 -0.73
N LEU A 28 4.91 17.82 0.12
CA LEU A 28 4.28 18.19 1.38
C LEU A 28 5.27 18.58 2.49
N LYS A 29 6.56 18.39 2.28
CA LYS A 29 7.63 18.54 3.29
C LYS A 29 7.39 17.65 4.52
N GLN A 30 6.89 16.45 4.29
CA GLN A 30 6.59 15.43 5.30
C GLN A 30 7.50 14.21 5.12
N ASP A 31 7.58 13.37 6.14
CA ASP A 31 8.29 12.09 6.05
C ASP A 31 7.51 11.11 5.16
N PHE A 32 8.23 10.37 4.33
CA PHE A 32 7.70 9.16 3.68
C PHE A 32 7.97 7.95 4.57
N VAL A 33 6.93 7.22 4.91
CA VAL A 33 7.00 6.01 5.75
C VAL A 33 6.49 4.81 4.96
N ASP A 34 7.34 3.81 4.77
CA ASP A 34 6.94 2.51 4.22
C ASP A 34 6.73 1.52 5.38
N LEU A 35 5.51 0.99 5.52
CA LEU A 35 5.14 0.12 6.62
C LEU A 35 5.94 -1.18 6.63
N ASP A 36 6.18 -1.77 5.45
CA ASP A 36 6.97 -3.00 5.33
C ASP A 36 8.39 -2.78 5.89
N HIS A 37 9.01 -1.63 5.59
CA HIS A 37 10.31 -1.25 6.13
C HIS A 37 10.27 -1.04 7.66
N LYS A 38 9.20 -0.43 8.18
CA LYS A 38 9.05 -0.25 9.63
C LYS A 38 8.93 -1.59 10.35
N VAL A 39 8.17 -2.52 9.80
CA VAL A 39 8.06 -3.88 10.35
C VAL A 39 9.41 -4.58 10.34
N LEU A 40 10.18 -4.52 9.22
CA LEU A 40 11.52 -5.09 9.16
C LEU A 40 12.45 -4.52 10.23
N GLN A 41 12.46 -3.20 10.41
CA GLN A 41 13.27 -2.55 11.44
C GLN A 41 12.91 -3.04 12.85
N LYS A 42 11.62 -3.18 13.15
CA LYS A 42 11.14 -3.69 14.45
C LYS A 42 11.55 -5.13 14.71
N LEU A 43 11.57 -5.95 13.67
CA LEU A 43 11.95 -7.36 13.75
C LEU A 43 13.48 -7.57 13.67
N GLY A 44 14.27 -6.51 13.48
CA GLY A 44 15.73 -6.62 13.30
C GLY A 44 16.10 -7.37 12.01
N ALA A 45 15.23 -7.35 11.00
CA ALA A 45 15.35 -8.11 9.77
C ALA A 45 15.66 -7.20 8.57
N THR A 46 16.21 -7.78 7.49
CA THR A 46 16.64 -7.04 6.30
C THR A 46 15.93 -7.47 5.01
N SER A 47 15.25 -8.62 5.01
CA SER A 47 14.53 -9.15 3.85
C SER A 47 13.10 -9.51 4.19
N ILE A 48 12.15 -8.94 3.47
CA ILE A 48 10.71 -9.24 3.63
C ILE A 48 10.46 -10.71 3.34
N THR A 49 10.96 -11.22 2.22
CA THR A 49 10.77 -12.60 1.79
C THR A 49 11.28 -13.60 2.82
N LYS A 50 12.52 -13.40 3.30
CA LYS A 50 13.09 -14.27 4.32
C LYS A 50 12.28 -14.21 5.61
N THR A 51 11.97 -13.01 6.10
CA THR A 51 11.23 -12.83 7.34
C THR A 51 9.83 -13.44 7.26
N PHE A 52 9.13 -13.19 6.15
CA PHE A 52 7.80 -13.78 5.90
C PHE A 52 7.83 -15.31 5.90
N HIS A 53 8.88 -15.90 5.32
CA HIS A 53 9.09 -17.35 5.35
C HIS A 53 9.40 -17.86 6.77
N ASP A 54 10.25 -17.14 7.52
CA ASP A 54 10.74 -17.58 8.84
C ASP A 54 9.66 -17.51 9.93
N ILE A 55 8.85 -16.42 9.94
CA ILE A 55 7.83 -16.22 10.98
C ILE A 55 6.40 -16.57 10.52
N GLY A 56 6.18 -16.77 9.23
CA GLY A 56 4.88 -17.05 8.62
C GLY A 56 4.02 -15.81 8.39
N GLU A 57 2.99 -15.97 7.54
CA GLU A 57 2.11 -14.86 7.15
C GLU A 57 1.36 -14.26 8.33
N ALA A 58 0.81 -15.07 9.22
CA ALA A 58 0.01 -14.59 10.33
C ALA A 58 0.81 -13.66 11.27
N ALA A 59 2.05 -14.03 11.61
CA ALA A 59 2.91 -13.20 12.45
C ALA A 59 3.35 -11.92 11.73
N TRP A 60 3.62 -11.98 10.40
CA TRP A 60 3.90 -10.79 9.61
C TRP A 60 2.71 -9.81 9.62
N ARG A 61 1.49 -10.30 9.35
CA ARG A 61 0.27 -9.49 9.35
C ARG A 61 -0.03 -8.86 10.71
N GLU A 62 0.25 -9.57 11.78
CA GLU A 62 0.12 -9.02 13.13
C GLU A 62 1.16 -7.90 13.38
N ALA A 63 2.40 -8.08 12.93
CA ALA A 63 3.43 -7.05 13.04
C ALA A 63 3.06 -5.78 12.22
N GLU A 64 2.51 -5.94 10.99
CA GLU A 64 1.97 -4.83 10.20
C GLU A 64 0.84 -4.11 10.95
N ARG A 65 -0.12 -4.85 11.53
CA ARG A 65 -1.25 -4.29 12.28
C ARG A 65 -0.78 -3.49 13.49
N VAL A 66 0.15 -4.04 14.27
CA VAL A 66 0.71 -3.37 15.45
C VAL A 66 1.45 -2.09 15.06
N GLU A 67 2.31 -2.15 14.06
CA GLU A 67 3.09 -0.97 13.65
C GLU A 67 2.21 0.11 13.01
N LEU A 68 1.20 -0.27 12.22
CA LEU A 68 0.19 0.66 11.71
C LEU A 68 -0.52 1.39 12.88
N THR A 69 -0.96 0.65 13.89
CA THR A 69 -1.63 1.23 15.07
C THR A 69 -0.72 2.21 15.79
N ASN A 70 0.57 1.89 15.96
CA ASN A 70 1.54 2.77 16.59
C ASN A 70 1.72 4.08 15.79
N LEU A 71 1.84 3.99 14.46
CA LEU A 71 1.98 5.15 13.57
C LEU A 71 0.75 6.07 13.64
N LEU A 72 -0.45 5.51 13.60
CA LEU A 72 -1.69 6.28 13.69
C LEU A 72 -1.85 6.93 15.08
N THR A 73 -1.47 6.23 16.14
CA THR A 73 -1.54 6.75 17.52
C THR A 73 -0.56 7.89 17.76
N ALA A 74 0.62 7.84 17.12
CA ALA A 74 1.62 8.91 17.21
C ALA A 74 1.16 10.24 16.60
N LYS A 75 0.13 10.22 15.73
CA LYS A 75 -0.46 11.40 15.07
C LYS A 75 0.56 12.33 14.38
N LYS A 76 1.70 11.79 13.98
CA LYS A 76 2.72 12.54 13.24
C LYS A 76 2.33 12.56 11.77
N GLU A 77 2.21 13.75 11.19
CA GLU A 77 1.96 13.91 9.75
C GLU A 77 3.04 13.21 8.92
N CYS A 78 2.61 12.36 8.01
CA CYS A 78 3.48 11.67 7.07
C CYS A 78 2.69 11.18 5.86
N VAL A 79 3.39 10.77 4.83
CA VAL A 79 2.86 9.94 3.75
C VAL A 79 3.19 8.49 4.06
N LEU A 80 2.17 7.69 4.37
CA LEU A 80 2.30 6.30 4.80
C LEU A 80 1.93 5.34 3.68
N SER A 81 2.87 4.53 3.21
CA SER A 81 2.63 3.44 2.26
C SER A 81 2.37 2.14 3.00
N LEU A 82 1.24 1.51 2.77
CA LEU A 82 0.94 0.18 3.31
C LEU A 82 1.46 -0.93 2.38
N GLY A 83 1.80 -2.07 2.96
CA GLY A 83 2.08 -3.29 2.22
C GLY A 83 0.90 -3.72 1.35
N GLY A 84 1.18 -4.39 0.22
CA GLY A 84 0.14 -4.77 -0.74
C GLY A 84 -0.91 -5.77 -0.21
N GLY A 85 -0.73 -6.34 0.96
CA GLY A 85 -1.70 -7.20 1.64
C GLY A 85 -2.18 -6.65 2.97
N THR A 86 -1.59 -5.58 3.47
CA THR A 86 -1.89 -5.02 4.81
C THR A 86 -3.37 -4.72 5.02
N PRO A 87 -4.12 -4.08 4.09
CA PRO A 87 -5.53 -3.79 4.33
C PRO A 87 -6.41 -5.03 4.51
N THR A 88 -5.96 -6.21 4.04
CA THR A 88 -6.69 -7.49 4.20
C THR A 88 -6.31 -8.24 5.47
N ALA A 89 -5.34 -7.75 6.24
CA ALA A 89 -4.98 -8.35 7.52
C ALA A 89 -6.11 -8.22 8.54
N PRO A 90 -6.30 -9.20 9.43
CA PRO A 90 -7.38 -9.19 10.42
C PRO A 90 -7.41 -7.89 11.24
N GLY A 91 -8.55 -7.21 11.25
CA GLY A 91 -8.79 -5.97 12.01
C GLY A 91 -8.21 -4.69 11.40
N VAL A 92 -7.38 -4.77 10.35
CA VAL A 92 -6.77 -3.58 9.74
C VAL A 92 -7.80 -2.73 9.00
N ALA A 93 -8.74 -3.35 8.30
CA ALA A 93 -9.81 -2.61 7.62
C ALA A 93 -10.61 -1.75 8.61
N ASP A 94 -10.96 -2.28 9.79
CA ASP A 94 -11.69 -1.55 10.82
C ASP A 94 -10.88 -0.41 11.41
N ILE A 95 -9.57 -0.61 11.63
CA ILE A 95 -8.65 0.45 12.07
C ILE A 95 -8.64 1.60 11.05
N LEU A 96 -8.49 1.27 9.77
CA LEU A 96 -8.47 2.27 8.69
C LEU A 96 -9.82 3.00 8.55
N GLN A 97 -10.94 2.29 8.61
CA GLN A 97 -12.28 2.89 8.55
C GLN A 97 -12.52 3.82 9.74
N THR A 98 -12.13 3.40 10.94
CA THR A 98 -12.28 4.19 12.16
C THR A 98 -11.45 5.49 12.09
N ALA A 99 -10.18 5.39 11.70
CA ALA A 99 -9.30 6.55 11.56
C ALA A 99 -9.79 7.50 10.45
N LYS A 100 -10.28 6.96 9.33
CA LYS A 100 -10.90 7.71 8.24
C LYS A 100 -12.16 8.46 8.71
N ALA A 101 -13.05 7.82 9.45
CA ALA A 101 -14.27 8.43 9.98
C ALA A 101 -13.98 9.59 10.96
N ARG A 102 -12.80 9.56 11.61
CA ARG A 102 -12.33 10.63 12.49
C ARG A 102 -11.52 11.71 11.78
N ASN A 103 -11.41 11.66 10.45
CA ASN A 103 -10.56 12.53 9.64
C ASN A 103 -9.07 12.53 10.06
N GLU A 104 -8.61 11.46 10.70
CA GLU A 104 -7.21 11.28 11.11
C GLU A 104 -6.33 10.84 9.92
N ILE A 105 -6.94 10.20 8.92
CA ILE A 105 -6.28 9.73 7.70
C ILE A 105 -7.09 10.07 6.45
N PHE A 106 -6.37 10.21 5.32
CA PHE A 106 -6.93 10.25 3.97
C PHE A 106 -6.34 9.10 3.17
N ILE A 107 -7.18 8.22 2.63
CA ILE A 107 -6.74 6.99 1.95
C ILE A 107 -6.81 7.18 0.44
N ALA A 108 -5.67 7.04 -0.23
CA ALA A 108 -5.57 7.01 -1.68
C ALA A 108 -5.27 5.58 -2.16
N LEU A 109 -6.12 5.05 -3.02
CA LEU A 109 -5.89 3.81 -3.74
C LEU A 109 -5.13 4.12 -5.03
N LEU A 110 -3.95 3.54 -5.19
CA LEU A 110 -3.17 3.59 -6.42
C LEU A 110 -3.51 2.36 -7.27
N ASP A 111 -4.16 2.59 -8.41
CA ASP A 111 -4.69 1.54 -9.27
C ASP A 111 -4.26 1.75 -10.73
N PRO A 112 -3.21 1.07 -11.22
CA PRO A 112 -2.84 1.09 -12.62
C PRO A 112 -3.71 0.18 -13.50
N GLY A 113 -4.68 -0.51 -12.92
CA GLY A 113 -5.44 -1.54 -13.60
C GLY A 113 -4.72 -2.88 -13.72
N GLU A 114 -5.49 -3.93 -14.03
CA GLU A 114 -4.99 -5.32 -14.08
C GLU A 114 -3.91 -5.51 -15.13
N ILE A 115 -4.13 -5.02 -16.35
CA ILE A 115 -3.22 -5.22 -17.50
C ILE A 115 -1.85 -4.65 -17.19
N GLU A 116 -1.81 -3.43 -16.68
CA GLU A 116 -0.54 -2.76 -16.38
C GLU A 116 0.18 -3.41 -15.19
N LEU A 117 -0.54 -3.90 -14.18
CA LEU A 117 0.08 -4.66 -13.09
C LEU A 117 0.72 -5.95 -13.59
N VAL A 118 0.10 -6.66 -14.53
CA VAL A 118 0.69 -7.84 -15.18
C VAL A 118 1.99 -7.46 -15.90
N ASN A 119 1.98 -6.36 -16.67
CA ASN A 119 3.18 -5.88 -17.37
C ASN A 119 4.29 -5.52 -16.39
N ARG A 120 3.99 -4.80 -15.32
CA ARG A 120 4.98 -4.45 -14.29
C ARG A 120 5.51 -5.67 -13.55
N LEU A 121 4.67 -6.66 -13.30
CA LEU A 121 5.10 -7.90 -12.64
C LEU A 121 6.01 -8.75 -13.52
N ARG A 122 5.76 -8.80 -14.83
CA ARG A 122 6.63 -9.48 -15.80
C ARG A 122 8.02 -8.85 -15.86
N ASN A 123 8.08 -7.52 -15.82
CA ASN A 123 9.31 -6.75 -15.97
C ASN A 123 10.10 -6.56 -14.67
N ASN A 124 9.43 -6.68 -13.51
CA ASN A 124 10.05 -6.42 -12.21
C ASN A 124 9.50 -7.38 -11.13
N ARG A 125 10.07 -8.56 -11.06
CA ARG A 125 9.65 -9.56 -10.06
C ARG A 125 10.07 -9.19 -8.63
N GLY A 126 11.13 -8.39 -8.47
CA GLY A 126 11.65 -7.99 -7.15
C GLY A 126 12.02 -9.18 -6.26
N ASP A 127 12.35 -8.90 -5.00
CA ASP A 127 12.68 -9.88 -3.95
C ASP A 127 11.43 -10.44 -3.23
N ARG A 128 10.27 -10.50 -3.90
CA ARG A 128 9.04 -11.03 -3.29
C ARG A 128 8.60 -12.33 -3.95
N PRO A 129 8.30 -13.38 -3.17
CA PRO A 129 7.84 -14.65 -3.71
C PRO A 129 6.51 -14.46 -4.45
N LEU A 130 6.26 -15.32 -5.44
CA LEU A 130 4.92 -15.52 -5.99
C LEU A 130 4.02 -16.02 -4.86
N LEU A 131 2.83 -15.42 -4.68
CA LEU A 131 1.89 -15.83 -3.64
C LEU A 131 1.36 -17.26 -3.84
N ASN A 132 1.42 -17.76 -5.09
CA ASN A 132 0.99 -19.11 -5.46
C ASN A 132 2.12 -19.91 -6.13
N ALA A 133 3.33 -19.90 -5.57
CA ALA A 133 4.46 -20.64 -6.12
C ALA A 133 4.18 -22.15 -6.33
N ALA A 134 3.28 -22.73 -5.56
CA ALA A 134 2.84 -24.12 -5.68
C ALA A 134 1.99 -24.42 -6.93
N GLN A 135 1.47 -23.40 -7.62
CA GLN A 135 0.63 -23.51 -8.81
C GLN A 135 1.31 -22.95 -10.06
N ALA A 136 2.60 -22.66 -9.98
CA ALA A 136 3.34 -22.10 -11.11
C ALA A 136 3.38 -23.12 -12.27
N SER A 137 2.91 -22.68 -13.44
CA SER A 137 2.90 -23.51 -14.67
C SER A 137 4.27 -23.58 -15.33
N GLY A 138 5.20 -22.72 -14.93
CA GLY A 138 6.48 -22.48 -15.58
C GLY A 138 6.40 -21.44 -16.71
N ASP A 139 5.21 -21.04 -17.14
CA ASP A 139 5.01 -19.90 -18.03
C ASP A 139 4.92 -18.62 -17.18
N VAL A 140 6.00 -17.88 -17.17
CA VAL A 140 6.16 -16.62 -16.41
C VAL A 140 5.04 -15.61 -16.69
N ALA A 141 4.52 -15.58 -17.90
CA ALA A 141 3.52 -14.61 -18.32
C ALA A 141 2.12 -15.02 -17.86
N ALA A 142 1.81 -16.31 -18.00
CA ALA A 142 0.54 -16.86 -17.53
C ALA A 142 0.46 -16.83 -16.01
N ASP A 143 1.54 -17.18 -15.31
CA ASP A 143 1.60 -17.17 -13.85
C ASP A 143 1.44 -15.74 -13.28
N ALA A 144 2.08 -14.75 -13.91
CA ALA A 144 1.92 -13.35 -13.50
C ALA A 144 0.49 -12.84 -13.71
N ALA A 145 -0.14 -13.19 -14.83
CA ALA A 145 -1.53 -12.81 -15.11
C ALA A 145 -2.50 -13.46 -14.11
N ALA A 146 -2.32 -14.76 -13.83
CA ALA A 146 -3.14 -15.49 -12.88
C ALA A 146 -3.02 -14.90 -11.46
N GLU A 147 -1.79 -14.59 -11.02
CA GLU A 147 -1.55 -13.99 -9.72
C GLU A 147 -2.20 -12.61 -9.60
N VAL A 148 -2.00 -11.73 -10.58
CA VAL A 148 -2.59 -10.38 -10.56
C VAL A 148 -4.11 -10.48 -10.54
N ARG A 149 -4.72 -11.34 -11.37
CA ARG A 149 -6.18 -11.53 -11.39
C ARG A 149 -6.71 -11.97 -10.05
N ALA A 150 -6.11 -12.99 -9.43
CA ALA A 150 -6.54 -13.48 -8.12
C ALA A 150 -6.45 -12.38 -7.04
N LEU A 151 -5.37 -11.56 -7.06
CA LEU A 151 -5.23 -10.44 -6.15
C LEU A 151 -6.25 -9.32 -6.44
N PHE A 152 -6.52 -9.07 -7.71
CA PHE A 152 -7.51 -8.06 -8.12
C PHE A 152 -8.91 -8.45 -7.63
N GLU A 153 -9.34 -9.67 -7.91
CA GLU A 153 -10.65 -10.17 -7.50
C GLU A 153 -10.82 -10.19 -5.97
N SER A 154 -9.79 -10.65 -5.25
CA SER A 154 -9.88 -10.82 -3.79
C SER A 154 -9.72 -9.53 -2.99
N ARG A 155 -8.91 -8.54 -3.46
CA ARG A 155 -8.52 -7.37 -2.65
C ARG A 155 -9.12 -6.05 -3.11
N MET A 156 -9.33 -5.86 -4.42
CA MET A 156 -9.76 -4.57 -4.94
C MET A 156 -11.14 -4.12 -4.45
N PRO A 157 -12.14 -5.01 -4.22
CA PRO A 157 -13.42 -4.58 -3.62
C PRO A 157 -13.22 -3.88 -2.27
N LEU A 158 -12.40 -4.47 -1.39
CA LEU A 158 -12.08 -3.87 -0.09
C LEU A 158 -11.30 -2.55 -0.26
N TYR A 159 -10.28 -2.51 -1.13
CA TYR A 159 -9.45 -1.32 -1.30
C TYR A 159 -10.26 -0.14 -1.82
N ARG A 160 -11.19 -0.39 -2.76
CA ARG A 160 -12.10 0.63 -3.27
C ARG A 160 -13.05 1.15 -2.19
N SER A 161 -13.55 0.30 -1.29
CA SER A 161 -14.41 0.73 -0.19
C SER A 161 -13.68 1.57 0.86
N LEU A 162 -12.40 1.32 1.09
CA LEU A 162 -11.57 2.08 2.02
C LEU A 162 -11.16 3.45 1.45
N ALA A 163 -10.94 3.56 0.15
CA ALA A 163 -10.37 4.74 -0.48
C ALA A 163 -11.25 6.00 -0.35
N ASN A 164 -10.61 7.15 -0.19
CA ASN A 164 -11.22 8.48 -0.40
C ASN A 164 -11.09 8.90 -1.86
N VAL A 165 -9.99 8.48 -2.51
CA VAL A 165 -9.71 8.74 -3.92
C VAL A 165 -9.04 7.52 -4.56
N ILE A 166 -9.34 7.30 -5.84
CA ILE A 166 -8.63 6.32 -6.68
C ILE A 166 -7.79 7.10 -7.67
N VAL A 167 -6.49 6.82 -7.70
CA VAL A 167 -5.54 7.43 -8.63
C VAL A 167 -5.09 6.38 -9.63
N ASP A 168 -5.42 6.59 -10.89
CA ASP A 168 -4.87 5.83 -12.00
C ASP A 168 -3.37 6.15 -12.14
N THR A 169 -2.54 5.11 -12.07
CA THR A 169 -1.08 5.25 -12.12
C THR A 169 -0.47 4.78 -13.44
N ASN A 170 -1.24 4.83 -14.54
CA ASN A 170 -0.75 4.59 -15.90
C ASN A 170 -0.10 5.83 -16.52
N GLU A 171 -0.38 7.02 -15.98
CA GLU A 171 0.21 8.25 -16.46
C GLU A 171 1.58 8.51 -15.82
N SER A 172 2.23 9.61 -16.24
CA SER A 172 3.52 9.99 -15.63
C SER A 172 3.40 10.24 -14.13
N GLU A 173 4.47 9.97 -13.41
CA GLU A 173 4.55 10.17 -11.96
C GLU A 173 4.17 11.61 -11.55
N SER A 174 4.56 12.60 -12.37
CA SER A 174 4.22 14.01 -12.14
C SER A 174 2.72 14.27 -12.23
N VAL A 175 2.03 13.66 -13.19
CA VAL A 175 0.56 13.80 -13.33
C VAL A 175 -0.15 13.10 -12.18
N CYS A 176 0.26 11.88 -11.86
CA CYS A 176 -0.32 11.11 -10.74
C CYS A 176 -0.11 11.84 -9.40
N ALA A 177 1.09 12.37 -9.16
CA ALA A 177 1.40 13.13 -7.94
C ALA A 177 0.54 14.40 -7.83
N LYS A 178 0.38 15.15 -8.91
CA LYS A 178 -0.49 16.36 -8.92
C LYS A 178 -1.95 16.00 -8.60
N ARG A 179 -2.49 14.93 -9.18
CA ARG A 179 -3.86 14.47 -8.89
C ARG A 179 -4.03 14.08 -7.43
N LEU A 180 -3.06 13.34 -6.90
CA LEU A 180 -3.08 12.91 -5.50
C LEU A 180 -3.03 14.09 -4.54
N LEU A 181 -2.10 15.04 -4.78
CA LEU A 181 -1.99 16.27 -3.98
C LEU A 181 -3.27 17.09 -4.03
N ALA A 182 -3.84 17.33 -5.21
CA ALA A 182 -5.07 18.09 -5.35
C ALA A 182 -6.24 17.47 -4.58
N ALA A 183 -6.37 16.13 -4.62
CA ALA A 183 -7.40 15.42 -3.87
C ALA A 183 -7.19 15.51 -2.35
N PHE A 184 -5.94 15.39 -1.90
CA PHE A 184 -5.58 15.49 -0.49
C PHE A 184 -5.80 16.90 0.06
N ASP A 185 -5.36 17.93 -0.65
CA ASP A 185 -5.53 19.34 -0.25
C ASP A 185 -7.02 19.73 -0.20
N ALA A 186 -7.82 19.27 -1.18
CA ALA A 186 -9.26 19.49 -1.16
C ALA A 186 -9.95 18.81 0.04
N ALA A 187 -9.43 17.71 0.54
CA ALA A 187 -9.96 17.04 1.73
C ALA A 187 -9.58 17.78 3.03
N ARG A 188 -8.38 18.39 3.09
CA ARG A 188 -7.90 19.16 4.26
C ARG A 188 -8.54 20.53 4.37
N ALA A 189 -9.11 21.05 3.30
CA ALA A 189 -9.79 22.35 3.28
C ALA A 189 -11.23 22.32 3.80
N LYS A 190 -11.78 21.13 4.05
CA LYS A 190 -13.13 20.91 4.62
C LYS A 190 -13.09 20.75 6.12
#